data_7216f30d9dccbb2ed2a659072b9dc519
#
_entry.id   7216f30d9dccbb2ed2a659072b9dc519
#
_cell.length_a   1.000
_cell.length_b   1.000
_cell.length_c   1.000
_cell.angle_alpha   90.00
_cell.angle_beta   90.00
_cell.angle_gamma   90.00
#
_symmetry.space_group_name_H-M   'P 1'
#
loop_
_entity.id
_entity.type
_entity.pdbx_description
1 polymer ?
#
loop_
_entity_poly.entity_id
_entity_poly.type
_entity_poly.pdbx_seq_one_letter_code
_entity_poly.pdbx_strand_id
1 'polypeptide(L)'
;PTYPSWNLEISDLTRIDVWLEEFREFEKNGKLPQFQIICIGNDHTQGTRAGSLTPRAYVAQNDLALGRLVEAVSNSKYWADTAIFVLEDDAQNGPDHVDAHRSPAFVVSAYTKRGFVDSTMYTTSGMLRTMELILGIPPMSQYDAAAMPMFNSFTNKADLAPFKALPARMNLEEKNPPNAPGAQRSAQLDFSKEDAAPDIEFNEIIWKAVRGANSQMPAPVRSAFVRAVDDDDEEEEEREARRERQ
;
A
#
# COMPACT_ATOMS: atom_id res chain seq x y z
N PRO A 1 -2.66 6.92 21.89
CA PRO A 1 -3.13 6.06 20.81
C PRO A 1 -2.61 4.66 21.01
N THR A 2 -3.45 3.65 20.79
CA THR A 2 -3.09 2.24 20.93
C THR A 2 -2.63 1.62 19.63
N TYR A 3 -3.01 2.23 18.48
CA TYR A 3 -2.61 1.75 17.15
C TYR A 3 -1.12 2.03 16.91
N PRO A 4 -0.33 0.99 16.55
CA PRO A 4 1.11 1.14 16.35
C PRO A 4 1.42 2.05 15.14
N SER A 5 2.38 2.95 15.31
CA SER A 5 2.97 3.74 14.22
C SER A 5 3.94 2.88 13.37
N TRP A 6 4.70 3.53 12.48
CA TRP A 6 5.70 2.87 11.66
C TRP A 6 6.69 2.06 12.50
N ASN A 7 6.70 0.77 12.29
CA ASN A 7 7.68 -0.19 12.83
C ASN A 7 7.46 -1.54 12.15
N LEU A 8 8.33 -1.95 11.26
CA LEU A 8 8.23 -3.20 10.51
C LEU A 8 8.42 -4.48 11.35
N GLU A 9 8.82 -4.34 12.64
CA GLU A 9 8.83 -5.46 13.57
C GLU A 9 7.44 -5.78 14.15
N ILE A 10 6.46 -4.88 13.96
CA ILE A 10 5.09 -5.09 14.40
C ILE A 10 4.27 -5.59 13.19
N SER A 11 3.75 -6.80 13.30
CA SER A 11 2.94 -7.42 12.25
C SER A 11 1.66 -6.61 11.96
N ASP A 12 1.27 -6.52 10.69
CA ASP A 12 -0.01 -5.95 10.29
C ASP A 12 -1.20 -6.73 10.86
N LEU A 13 -1.04 -8.01 11.12
CA LEU A 13 -2.04 -8.79 11.85
C LEU A 13 -2.26 -8.24 13.26
N THR A 14 -1.18 -7.85 13.95
CA THR A 14 -1.28 -7.19 15.26
C THR A 14 -1.93 -5.81 15.14
N ARG A 15 -1.60 -5.03 14.11
CA ARG A 15 -2.24 -3.74 13.85
C ARG A 15 -3.74 -3.88 13.65
N ILE A 16 -4.15 -4.84 12.85
CA ILE A 16 -5.58 -5.10 12.61
C ILE A 16 -6.28 -5.65 13.86
N ASP A 17 -5.62 -6.44 14.71
CA ASP A 17 -6.21 -6.85 15.99
C ASP A 17 -6.55 -5.65 16.88
N VAL A 18 -5.66 -4.66 16.98
CA VAL A 18 -5.91 -3.42 17.71
C VAL A 18 -7.08 -2.64 17.10
N TRP A 19 -7.12 -2.49 15.76
CA TRP A 19 -8.22 -1.81 15.08
C TRP A 19 -9.55 -2.55 15.27
N LEU A 20 -9.55 -3.89 15.21
CA LEU A 20 -10.75 -4.70 15.40
C LEU A 20 -11.32 -4.58 16.82
N GLU A 21 -10.48 -4.42 17.83
CA GLU A 21 -10.94 -4.14 19.20
C GLU A 21 -11.68 -2.81 19.26
N GLU A 22 -11.12 -1.75 18.69
CA GLU A 22 -11.76 -0.43 18.63
C GLU A 22 -13.05 -0.47 17.78
N PHE A 23 -13.02 -1.17 16.64
CA PHE A 23 -14.20 -1.32 15.78
C PHE A 23 -15.37 -2.00 16.49
N ARG A 24 -15.10 -3.03 17.28
CA ARG A 24 -16.15 -3.69 18.10
C ARG A 24 -16.76 -2.74 19.13
N GLU A 25 -15.99 -1.83 19.70
CA GLU A 25 -16.53 -0.80 20.60
C GLU A 25 -17.42 0.21 19.83
N PHE A 26 -17.05 0.58 18.62
CA PHE A 26 -17.91 1.40 17.75
C PHE A 26 -19.21 0.68 17.38
N GLU A 27 -19.16 -0.62 17.14
CA GLU A 27 -20.38 -1.40 16.89
C GLU A 27 -21.33 -1.42 18.11
N LYS A 28 -20.79 -1.54 19.32
CA LYS A 28 -21.57 -1.52 20.55
C LYS A 28 -22.19 -0.16 20.82
N ASN A 29 -21.43 0.91 20.70
CA ASN A 29 -21.89 2.26 21.07
C ASN A 29 -22.55 3.04 19.92
N GLY A 30 -22.48 2.54 18.69
CA GLY A 30 -23.08 3.16 17.50
C GLY A 30 -22.38 4.42 17.01
N LYS A 31 -21.11 4.64 17.36
CA LYS A 31 -20.38 5.89 17.11
C LYS A 31 -19.16 5.67 16.19
N LEU A 32 -19.34 4.96 15.08
CA LEU A 32 -18.26 4.82 14.08
C LEU A 32 -17.93 6.21 13.51
N PRO A 33 -16.65 6.61 13.46
CA PRO A 33 -16.22 7.80 12.75
C PRO A 33 -16.60 7.75 11.28
N GLN A 34 -17.03 8.89 10.73
CA GLN A 34 -17.39 8.97 9.31
C GLN A 34 -16.21 8.77 8.37
N PHE A 35 -15.00 9.06 8.83
CA PHE A 35 -13.77 8.88 8.08
C PHE A 35 -12.69 8.28 8.97
N GLN A 36 -11.96 7.28 8.46
CA GLN A 36 -10.83 6.65 9.12
C GLN A 36 -9.71 6.46 8.11
N ILE A 37 -8.47 6.66 8.55
CA ILE A 37 -7.26 6.30 7.82
C ILE A 37 -6.55 5.23 8.63
N ILE A 38 -6.20 4.13 7.97
CA ILE A 38 -5.53 2.98 8.59
C ILE A 38 -4.28 2.71 7.77
N CYS A 39 -3.11 2.72 8.42
CA CYS A 39 -1.85 2.34 7.81
C CYS A 39 -1.49 0.91 8.20
N ILE A 40 -1.35 0.03 7.23
CA ILE A 40 -0.80 -1.32 7.35
C ILE A 40 0.43 -1.37 6.44
N GLY A 41 1.63 -1.23 6.99
CA GLY A 41 2.84 -0.89 6.24
C GLY A 41 3.85 -2.03 6.10
N ASN A 42 3.48 -3.29 6.42
CA ASN A 42 4.46 -4.39 6.36
C ASN A 42 4.74 -4.87 4.93
N ASP A 43 3.92 -4.53 3.95
CA ASP A 43 4.19 -4.75 2.53
C ASP A 43 5.48 -4.05 2.06
N HIS A 44 5.90 -2.95 2.71
CA HIS A 44 7.21 -2.33 2.53
C HIS A 44 8.36 -3.32 2.68
N THR A 45 8.24 -4.32 3.52
CA THR A 45 9.25 -5.36 3.82
C THR A 45 10.55 -4.83 4.45
N GLN A 46 11.47 -5.72 4.77
CA GLN A 46 12.87 -5.41 5.13
C GLN A 46 13.84 -6.09 4.15
N GLY A 47 13.41 -6.26 2.91
CA GLY A 47 14.15 -6.98 1.91
C GLY A 47 14.44 -8.42 2.32
N THR A 48 15.70 -8.82 2.17
CA THR A 48 16.16 -10.18 2.52
C THR A 48 17.00 -10.23 3.79
N ARG A 49 16.87 -9.23 4.67
CA ARG A 49 17.58 -9.17 5.96
C ARG A 49 17.43 -10.49 6.72
N ALA A 50 18.54 -11.09 7.10
CA ALA A 50 18.56 -12.39 7.77
C ALA A 50 17.74 -12.38 9.08
N GLY A 51 16.86 -13.36 9.25
CA GLY A 51 15.99 -13.48 10.42
C GLY A 51 14.72 -12.63 10.39
N SER A 52 14.61 -11.62 9.52
CA SER A 52 13.34 -10.95 9.23
C SER A 52 12.45 -11.84 8.36
N LEU A 53 11.16 -11.53 8.28
CA LEU A 53 10.25 -12.22 7.37
C LEU A 53 10.72 -12.10 5.91
N THR A 54 10.40 -13.08 5.09
CA THR A 54 10.61 -12.93 3.65
C THR A 54 9.68 -11.84 3.09
N PRO A 55 10.05 -11.16 1.99
CA PRO A 55 9.15 -10.20 1.35
C PRO A 55 7.76 -10.77 1.07
N ARG A 56 7.68 -12.03 0.66
CA ARG A 56 6.40 -12.72 0.44
C ARG A 56 5.58 -12.90 1.71
N ALA A 57 6.23 -13.21 2.83
CA ALA A 57 5.53 -13.37 4.12
C ALA A 57 5.00 -12.04 4.64
N TYR A 58 5.77 -10.96 4.48
CA TYR A 58 5.32 -9.61 4.80
C TYR A 58 4.06 -9.22 4.01
N VAL A 59 4.10 -9.33 2.68
CA VAL A 59 2.94 -9.03 1.82
C VAL A 59 1.75 -9.94 2.13
N ALA A 60 1.97 -11.23 2.44
CA ALA A 60 0.90 -12.14 2.80
C ALA A 60 0.25 -11.83 4.16
N GLN A 61 1.03 -11.30 5.13
CA GLN A 61 0.46 -10.80 6.38
C GLN A 61 -0.37 -9.55 6.16
N ASN A 62 0.11 -8.61 5.32
CA ASN A 62 -0.61 -7.41 4.93
C ASN A 62 -1.94 -7.75 4.22
N ASP A 63 -1.91 -8.62 3.21
CA ASP A 63 -3.11 -9.10 2.50
C ASP A 63 -4.14 -9.74 3.45
N LEU A 64 -3.70 -10.61 4.36
CA LEU A 64 -4.59 -11.21 5.35
C LEU A 64 -5.15 -10.19 6.34
N ALA A 65 -4.36 -9.21 6.75
CA ALA A 65 -4.79 -8.11 7.61
C ALA A 65 -5.91 -7.30 6.95
N LEU A 66 -5.71 -6.91 5.69
CA LEU A 66 -6.74 -6.25 4.88
C LEU A 66 -7.99 -7.13 4.73
N GLY A 67 -7.82 -8.42 4.44
CA GLY A 67 -8.95 -9.36 4.34
C GLY A 67 -9.78 -9.43 5.62
N ARG A 68 -9.14 -9.44 6.80
CA ARG A 68 -9.82 -9.44 8.11
C ARG A 68 -10.57 -8.14 8.39
N LEU A 69 -10.02 -7.00 7.97
CA LEU A 69 -10.68 -5.70 8.05
C LEU A 69 -11.96 -5.70 7.20
N VAL A 70 -11.86 -6.10 5.94
CA VAL A 70 -12.98 -6.16 5.00
C VAL A 70 -14.05 -7.15 5.48
N GLU A 71 -13.66 -8.30 6.00
CA GLU A 71 -14.59 -9.26 6.60
C GLU A 71 -15.36 -8.64 7.77
N ALA A 72 -14.68 -7.98 8.70
CA ALA A 72 -15.31 -7.36 9.86
C ALA A 72 -16.30 -6.26 9.45
N VAL A 73 -15.90 -5.36 8.58
CA VAL A 73 -16.77 -4.27 8.11
C VAL A 73 -17.97 -4.81 7.34
N SER A 74 -17.76 -5.75 6.43
CA SER A 74 -18.84 -6.30 5.60
C SER A 74 -19.86 -7.16 6.36
N ASN A 75 -19.50 -7.66 7.54
CA ASN A 75 -20.41 -8.36 8.46
C ASN A 75 -21.06 -7.45 9.51
N SER A 76 -20.72 -6.15 9.50
CA SER A 76 -21.23 -5.19 10.50
C SER A 76 -22.52 -4.50 10.04
N LYS A 77 -23.18 -3.85 11.00
CA LYS A 77 -24.34 -2.98 10.71
C LYS A 77 -24.00 -1.76 9.84
N TYR A 78 -22.72 -1.43 9.67
CA TYR A 78 -22.24 -0.29 8.90
C TYR A 78 -22.00 -0.60 7.41
N TRP A 79 -22.10 -1.88 7.01
CA TRP A 79 -21.74 -2.29 5.66
C TRP A 79 -22.46 -1.56 4.54
N ALA A 80 -23.75 -1.32 4.71
CA ALA A 80 -24.56 -0.64 3.69
C ALA A 80 -24.13 0.82 3.44
N ASP A 81 -23.44 1.43 4.41
CA ASP A 81 -23.07 2.85 4.39
C ASP A 81 -21.54 3.05 4.40
N THR A 82 -20.78 1.99 4.09
CA THR A 82 -19.30 2.04 4.14
C THR A 82 -18.71 1.79 2.76
N ALA A 83 -17.70 2.59 2.41
CA ALA A 83 -16.77 2.32 1.33
C ALA A 83 -15.33 2.28 1.87
N ILE A 84 -14.59 1.25 1.50
CA ILE A 84 -13.18 1.06 1.84
C ILE A 84 -12.38 1.32 0.58
N PHE A 85 -11.47 2.27 0.64
CA PHE A 85 -10.49 2.56 -0.40
C PHE A 85 -9.14 2.07 0.07
N VAL A 86 -8.49 1.26 -0.74
CA VAL A 86 -7.16 0.71 -0.48
C VAL A 86 -6.24 1.22 -1.55
N LEU A 87 -5.12 1.74 -1.15
CA LEU A 87 -4.09 2.24 -2.04
C LEU A 87 -2.73 1.92 -1.42
N GLU A 88 -1.83 1.39 -2.21
CA GLU A 88 -0.41 1.46 -1.94
C GLU A 88 0.04 2.90 -2.24
N ASP A 89 0.62 3.57 -1.26
CA ASP A 89 0.85 5.01 -1.29
C ASP A 89 1.93 5.42 -2.30
N ASP A 90 2.92 4.54 -2.49
CA ASP A 90 4.08 4.75 -3.32
C ASP A 90 4.34 3.53 -4.22
N ALA A 91 4.62 3.75 -5.49
CA ALA A 91 4.99 2.71 -6.44
C ALA A 91 6.49 2.39 -6.42
N GLN A 92 7.30 3.18 -5.72
CA GLN A 92 8.75 3.07 -5.51
C GLN A 92 9.57 2.75 -6.77
N ASN A 93 9.15 3.28 -7.92
CA ASN A 93 9.86 3.17 -9.21
C ASN A 93 10.25 1.74 -9.63
N GLY A 94 9.54 0.73 -9.14
CA GLY A 94 9.78 -0.68 -9.47
C GLY A 94 9.46 -1.03 -10.94
N PRO A 95 9.83 -2.24 -11.39
CA PRO A 95 9.56 -2.66 -12.76
C PRO A 95 8.06 -2.83 -12.98
N ASP A 96 7.49 -2.00 -13.85
CA ASP A 96 6.14 -2.10 -14.36
C ASP A 96 6.14 -1.96 -15.89
N HIS A 97 5.27 -2.70 -16.57
CA HIS A 97 5.20 -2.69 -18.05
C HIS A 97 4.35 -1.55 -18.62
N VAL A 98 3.65 -0.80 -17.76
CA VAL A 98 2.83 0.36 -18.12
C VAL A 98 3.48 1.64 -17.63
N ASP A 99 3.64 1.80 -16.33
CA ASP A 99 4.25 2.96 -15.70
C ASP A 99 4.72 2.61 -14.27
N ALA A 100 5.97 2.91 -13.94
CA ALA A 100 6.57 2.62 -12.64
C ALA A 100 5.96 3.41 -11.46
N HIS A 101 5.15 4.44 -11.76
CA HIS A 101 4.41 5.21 -10.75
C HIS A 101 3.02 4.63 -10.46
N ARG A 102 2.67 3.51 -11.10
CA ARG A 102 1.38 2.85 -10.90
C ARG A 102 1.42 1.93 -9.70
N SER A 103 0.49 2.11 -8.77
CA SER A 103 0.34 1.26 -7.59
C SER A 103 -0.98 0.48 -7.57
N PRO A 104 -1.07 -0.65 -6.86
CA PRO A 104 -2.31 -1.37 -6.64
C PRO A 104 -3.35 -0.53 -5.91
N ALA A 105 -4.60 -0.58 -6.36
CA ALA A 105 -5.71 0.06 -5.70
C ALA A 105 -6.96 -0.82 -5.71
N PHE A 106 -7.73 -0.79 -4.61
CA PHE A 106 -8.99 -1.50 -4.49
C PHE A 106 -10.08 -0.57 -3.93
N VAL A 107 -11.29 -0.78 -4.38
CA VAL A 107 -12.49 -0.15 -3.80
C VAL A 107 -13.46 -1.24 -3.38
N VAL A 108 -13.82 -1.26 -2.11
CA VAL A 108 -14.67 -2.30 -1.53
C VAL A 108 -15.87 -1.65 -0.82
N SER A 109 -17.07 -1.95 -1.29
CA SER A 109 -18.33 -1.44 -0.76
C SER A 109 -19.48 -2.35 -1.16
N ALA A 110 -20.62 -2.22 -0.54
CA ALA A 110 -21.86 -2.83 -1.02
C ALA A 110 -22.26 -2.32 -2.43
N TYR A 111 -21.76 -1.17 -2.83
CA TYR A 111 -22.07 -0.53 -4.12
C TYR A 111 -20.95 -0.63 -5.16
N THR A 112 -19.86 -1.35 -4.92
CA THR A 112 -18.83 -1.58 -5.93
C THR A 112 -19.18 -2.77 -6.81
N LYS A 113 -18.73 -2.73 -8.07
CA LYS A 113 -18.84 -3.85 -9.01
C LYS A 113 -17.87 -4.95 -8.58
N ARG A 114 -18.39 -6.10 -8.14
CA ARG A 114 -17.55 -7.21 -7.68
C ARG A 114 -16.86 -7.92 -8.84
N GLY A 115 -15.60 -8.31 -8.63
CA GLY A 115 -14.80 -8.98 -9.64
C GLY A 115 -14.56 -8.15 -10.90
N PHE A 116 -14.70 -6.83 -10.80
CA PHE A 116 -14.52 -5.89 -11.90
C PHE A 116 -13.11 -5.31 -11.86
N VAL A 117 -12.48 -5.23 -13.02
CA VAL A 117 -11.22 -4.51 -13.22
C VAL A 117 -11.55 -3.21 -13.94
N ASP A 118 -11.33 -2.09 -13.25
CA ASP A 118 -11.51 -0.76 -13.82
C ASP A 118 -10.19 -0.31 -14.47
N SER A 119 -10.18 -0.22 -15.80
CA SER A 119 -9.01 0.22 -16.57
C SER A 119 -8.98 1.73 -16.81
N THR A 120 -9.85 2.49 -16.18
CA THR A 120 -9.80 3.95 -16.23
C THR A 120 -8.57 4.44 -15.49
N MET A 121 -7.86 5.41 -16.05
CA MET A 121 -6.75 6.06 -15.40
C MET A 121 -7.28 6.95 -14.27
N TYR A 122 -7.03 6.54 -13.04
CA TYR A 122 -7.29 7.34 -11.84
C TYR A 122 -5.98 7.78 -11.20
N THR A 123 -6.05 8.84 -10.44
CA THR A 123 -4.98 9.33 -9.59
C THR A 123 -5.38 9.25 -8.13
N THR A 124 -4.43 9.39 -7.22
CA THR A 124 -4.69 9.52 -5.77
C THR A 124 -5.69 10.66 -5.49
N SER A 125 -5.55 11.78 -6.20
CA SER A 125 -6.50 12.90 -6.12
C SER A 125 -7.91 12.50 -6.57
N GLY A 126 -8.07 11.62 -7.57
CA GLY A 126 -9.37 11.09 -8.01
C GLY A 126 -10.02 10.19 -6.96
N MET A 127 -9.22 9.39 -6.26
CA MET A 127 -9.70 8.60 -5.13
C MET A 127 -10.17 9.49 -3.98
N LEU A 128 -9.38 10.50 -3.60
CA LEU A 128 -9.77 11.51 -2.59
C LEU A 128 -11.06 12.23 -2.99
N ARG A 129 -11.17 12.66 -4.26
CA ARG A 129 -12.38 13.31 -4.77
C ARG A 129 -13.61 12.41 -4.66
N THR A 130 -13.44 11.12 -4.85
CA THR A 130 -14.52 10.15 -4.67
C THR A 130 -14.99 10.10 -3.20
N MET A 131 -14.05 10.06 -2.26
CA MET A 131 -14.35 10.09 -0.82
C MET A 131 -15.07 11.38 -0.43
N GLU A 132 -14.60 12.53 -0.91
CA GLU A 132 -15.23 13.84 -0.66
C GLU A 132 -16.68 13.88 -1.15
N LEU A 133 -16.94 13.37 -2.35
CA LEU A 133 -18.30 13.30 -2.90
C LEU A 133 -19.20 12.39 -2.08
N ILE A 134 -18.69 11.25 -1.58
CA ILE A 134 -19.45 10.35 -0.68
C ILE A 134 -19.75 11.03 0.63
N LEU A 135 -18.81 11.77 1.21
CA LEU A 135 -18.96 12.47 2.48
C LEU A 135 -19.72 13.79 2.36
N GLY A 136 -19.97 14.28 1.14
CA GLY A 136 -20.64 15.55 0.90
C GLY A 136 -19.81 16.77 1.31
N ILE A 137 -18.49 16.67 1.28
CA ILE A 137 -17.57 17.77 1.59
C ILE A 137 -16.99 18.40 0.33
N PRO A 138 -16.63 19.70 0.37
CA PRO A 138 -15.99 20.37 -0.76
C PRO A 138 -14.56 19.82 -0.98
N PRO A 139 -13.99 19.99 -2.18
CA PRO A 139 -12.61 19.63 -2.43
C PRO A 139 -11.65 20.45 -1.57
N MET A 140 -10.55 19.83 -1.16
CA MET A 140 -9.50 20.45 -0.34
C MET A 140 -8.58 21.34 -1.16
N SER A 141 -8.40 21.03 -2.45
CA SER A 141 -7.49 21.71 -3.34
C SER A 141 -7.99 21.75 -4.78
N GLN A 142 -7.29 22.46 -5.65
CA GLN A 142 -7.54 22.46 -7.09
C GLN A 142 -7.25 21.08 -7.74
N TYR A 143 -6.37 20.29 -7.17
CA TYR A 143 -5.96 19.00 -7.73
C TYR A 143 -7.09 17.97 -7.61
N ASP A 144 -7.67 17.82 -6.42
CA ASP A 144 -8.81 16.93 -6.20
C ASP A 144 -10.09 17.47 -6.82
N ALA A 145 -10.30 18.81 -6.82
CA ALA A 145 -11.43 19.45 -7.50
C ALA A 145 -11.49 19.14 -9.00
N ALA A 146 -10.34 19.05 -9.65
CA ALA A 146 -10.22 18.76 -11.09
C ALA A 146 -10.08 17.27 -11.41
N ALA A 147 -9.84 16.42 -10.43
CA ALA A 147 -9.60 15.01 -10.63
C ALA A 147 -10.88 14.23 -10.98
N MET A 148 -10.72 13.18 -11.79
CA MET A 148 -11.84 12.31 -12.18
C MET A 148 -12.18 11.38 -11.01
N PRO A 149 -13.42 11.43 -10.49
CA PRO A 149 -13.88 10.48 -9.49
C PRO A 149 -14.06 9.07 -10.06
N MET A 150 -14.02 8.08 -9.20
CA MET A 150 -14.05 6.65 -9.57
C MET A 150 -15.47 6.12 -9.87
N PHE A 151 -16.26 6.85 -10.65
CA PHE A 151 -17.66 6.50 -10.96
C PHE A 151 -17.82 5.10 -11.58
N ASN A 152 -16.87 4.70 -12.44
CA ASN A 152 -16.95 3.43 -13.15
C ASN A 152 -16.84 2.21 -12.24
N SER A 153 -16.24 2.37 -11.06
CA SER A 153 -16.10 1.30 -10.07
C SER A 153 -17.41 1.01 -9.32
N PHE A 154 -18.38 1.92 -9.38
CA PHE A 154 -19.61 1.82 -8.59
C PHE A 154 -20.83 1.43 -9.42
N THR A 155 -21.87 0.98 -8.71
CA THR A 155 -23.19 0.64 -9.22
C THR A 155 -24.28 1.26 -8.33
N ASN A 156 -25.47 1.43 -8.86
CA ASN A 156 -26.63 1.93 -8.11
C ASN A 156 -27.41 0.82 -7.38
N LYS A 157 -26.97 -0.44 -7.49
CA LYS A 157 -27.62 -1.57 -6.86
C LYS A 157 -26.66 -2.19 -5.83
N ALA A 158 -27.03 -2.12 -4.56
CA ALA A 158 -26.25 -2.70 -3.49
C ALA A 158 -26.22 -4.25 -3.55
N ASP A 159 -25.04 -4.81 -3.34
CA ASP A 159 -24.83 -6.21 -2.98
C ASP A 159 -24.36 -6.28 -1.53
N LEU A 160 -25.27 -6.61 -0.63
CA LEU A 160 -25.00 -6.66 0.81
C LEU A 160 -24.37 -7.98 1.26
N ALA A 161 -24.09 -8.93 0.36
CA ALA A 161 -23.41 -10.16 0.75
C ALA A 161 -22.04 -9.83 1.37
N PRO A 162 -21.74 -10.36 2.57
CA PRO A 162 -20.48 -10.06 3.23
C PRO A 162 -19.30 -10.73 2.53
N PHE A 163 -18.12 -10.21 2.75
CA PHE A 163 -16.87 -10.87 2.38
C PHE A 163 -16.41 -11.81 3.49
N LYS A 164 -15.59 -12.76 3.10
CA LYS A 164 -14.89 -13.66 4.02
C LYS A 164 -13.41 -13.62 3.72
N ALA A 165 -12.60 -13.37 4.75
CA ALA A 165 -11.14 -13.45 4.63
C ALA A 165 -10.74 -14.89 4.28
N LEU A 166 -9.91 -15.02 3.27
CA LEU A 166 -9.34 -16.31 2.90
C LEU A 166 -8.10 -16.61 3.76
N PRO A 167 -7.88 -17.86 4.15
CA PRO A 167 -6.66 -18.23 4.84
C PRO A 167 -5.45 -18.00 3.93
N ALA A 168 -4.34 -17.59 4.52
CA ALA A 168 -3.08 -17.48 3.80
C ALA A 168 -2.68 -18.81 3.14
N ARG A 169 -2.14 -18.73 1.92
CA ARG A 169 -1.71 -19.91 1.14
C ARG A 169 -0.23 -20.22 1.31
N MET A 170 0.45 -19.53 2.21
CA MET A 170 1.86 -19.69 2.50
C MET A 170 2.13 -19.55 4.00
N ASN A 171 3.36 -19.90 4.42
CA ASN A 171 3.79 -19.70 5.78
C ASN A 171 4.01 -18.20 6.06
N LEU A 172 3.17 -17.62 6.93
CA LEU A 172 3.25 -16.21 7.31
C LEU A 172 4.47 -15.88 8.18
N GLU A 173 5.13 -16.89 8.73
CA GLU A 173 6.33 -16.75 9.59
C GLU A 173 7.61 -17.16 8.85
N GLU A 174 7.55 -17.27 7.51
CA GLU A 174 8.74 -17.60 6.73
C GLU A 174 9.79 -16.51 6.85
N LYS A 175 11.02 -16.93 7.24
CA LYS A 175 12.14 -16.00 7.49
C LYS A 175 13.25 -16.15 6.46
N ASN A 176 13.91 -15.04 6.19
CA ASN A 176 15.08 -15.03 5.33
C ASN A 176 16.25 -15.77 5.99
N PRO A 177 16.91 -16.72 5.29
CA PRO A 177 18.12 -17.35 5.77
C PRO A 177 19.31 -16.37 5.69
N PRO A 178 20.40 -16.62 6.44
CA PRO A 178 21.58 -15.74 6.43
C PRO A 178 22.26 -15.58 5.08
N ASN A 179 22.08 -16.56 4.19
CA ASN A 179 22.66 -16.58 2.84
C ASN A 179 21.63 -16.18 1.75
N ALA A 180 20.52 -15.54 2.09
CA ALA A 180 19.58 -15.03 1.12
C ALA A 180 20.26 -14.01 0.19
N PRO A 181 19.95 -14.00 -1.11
CA PRO A 181 20.46 -12.97 -2.02
C PRO A 181 20.14 -11.57 -1.50
N GLY A 182 21.15 -10.70 -1.36
CA GLY A 182 20.97 -9.35 -0.83
C GLY A 182 20.88 -9.24 0.70
N ALA A 183 20.99 -10.33 1.48
CA ALA A 183 20.82 -10.31 2.92
C ALA A 183 21.79 -9.34 3.65
N GLN A 184 23.06 -9.34 3.24
CA GLN A 184 24.07 -8.44 3.82
C GLN A 184 23.75 -6.98 3.50
N ARG A 185 23.30 -6.67 2.31
CA ARG A 185 22.95 -5.31 1.93
C ARG A 185 21.64 -4.85 2.61
N SER A 186 20.61 -5.69 2.64
CA SER A 186 19.37 -5.41 3.39
C SER A 186 19.63 -5.10 4.87
N ALA A 187 20.65 -5.70 5.47
CA ALA A 187 21.04 -5.41 6.86
C ALA A 187 21.66 -4.00 7.06
N GLN A 188 22.06 -3.35 5.97
CA GLN A 188 22.66 -2.01 5.97
C GLN A 188 21.67 -0.90 5.58
N LEU A 189 20.52 -1.26 5.02
CA LEU A 189 19.48 -0.31 4.66
C LEU A 189 18.76 0.22 5.90
N ASP A 190 18.35 1.47 5.84
CA ASP A 190 17.55 2.10 6.90
C ASP A 190 16.07 1.82 6.68
N PHE A 191 15.47 1.09 7.61
CA PHE A 191 14.03 0.80 7.66
C PHE A 191 13.36 1.43 8.87
N SER A 192 14.04 2.36 9.56
CA SER A 192 13.50 3.04 10.73
C SER A 192 12.48 4.13 10.36
N LYS A 193 12.47 4.54 9.10
CA LYS A 193 11.53 5.50 8.50
C LYS A 193 10.99 4.94 7.21
N GLU A 194 9.84 5.44 6.80
CA GLU A 194 9.28 5.28 5.47
C GLU A 194 10.27 5.82 4.43
N ASP A 195 10.38 5.18 3.29
CA ASP A 195 11.13 5.61 2.09
C ASP A 195 12.61 5.99 2.31
N ALA A 196 13.24 5.50 3.37
CA ALA A 196 14.65 5.77 3.65
C ALA A 196 15.62 4.80 2.95
N ALA A 197 15.13 3.72 2.35
CA ALA A 197 15.92 2.79 1.57
C ALA A 197 15.96 3.23 0.10
N PRO A 198 17.13 3.22 -0.59
CA PRO A 198 17.23 3.58 -2.01
C PRO A 198 16.37 2.65 -2.89
N ASP A 199 15.41 3.21 -3.64
CA ASP A 199 14.38 2.49 -4.40
C ASP A 199 14.95 1.44 -5.35
N ILE A 200 15.83 1.83 -6.24
CA ILE A 200 16.34 0.94 -7.32
C ILE A 200 17.06 -0.26 -6.72
N GLU A 201 17.92 -0.02 -5.73
CA GLU A 201 18.67 -1.08 -5.07
C GLU A 201 17.73 -2.00 -4.28
N PHE A 202 16.79 -1.42 -3.56
CA PHE A 202 15.82 -2.19 -2.78
C PHE A 202 14.90 -3.01 -3.68
N ASN A 203 14.43 -2.46 -4.78
CA ASN A 203 13.67 -3.17 -5.81
C ASN A 203 14.45 -4.35 -6.41
N GLU A 204 15.76 -4.21 -6.67
CA GLU A 204 16.58 -5.31 -7.13
C GLU A 204 16.69 -6.46 -6.12
N ILE A 205 16.82 -6.13 -4.84
CA ILE A 205 16.86 -7.13 -3.75
C ILE A 205 15.54 -7.90 -3.70
N ILE A 206 14.41 -7.18 -3.70
CA ILE A 206 13.07 -7.78 -3.67
C ILE A 206 12.84 -8.62 -4.93
N TRP A 207 13.22 -8.11 -6.10
CA TRP A 207 13.11 -8.83 -7.36
C TRP A 207 13.83 -10.18 -7.31
N LYS A 208 15.09 -10.20 -6.87
CA LYS A 208 15.89 -11.42 -6.74
C LYS A 208 15.31 -12.39 -5.69
N ALA A 209 14.74 -11.86 -4.61
CA ALA A 209 14.07 -12.68 -3.59
C ALA A 209 12.81 -13.38 -4.14
N VAL A 210 12.06 -12.73 -5.03
CA VAL A 210 10.79 -13.25 -5.56
C VAL A 210 10.97 -14.05 -6.85
N ARG A 211 11.87 -13.61 -7.73
CA ARG A 211 12.07 -14.18 -9.07
C ARG A 211 13.28 -15.10 -9.18
N GLY A 212 14.09 -15.17 -8.13
CA GLY A 212 15.31 -16.00 -8.07
C GLY A 212 16.60 -15.19 -8.19
N ALA A 213 17.64 -15.65 -7.52
CA ALA A 213 18.91 -14.93 -7.35
C ALA A 213 19.60 -14.51 -8.68
N ASN A 214 19.38 -15.26 -9.75
CA ASN A 214 19.99 -15.01 -11.05
C ASN A 214 19.09 -14.23 -12.03
N SER A 215 17.88 -13.84 -11.59
CA SER A 215 16.97 -13.07 -12.43
C SER A 215 17.42 -11.61 -12.52
N GLN A 216 17.34 -11.06 -13.74
CA GLN A 216 17.56 -9.62 -13.95
C GLN A 216 16.24 -8.88 -13.79
N MET A 217 16.24 -7.81 -13.01
CA MET A 217 15.12 -6.89 -12.92
C MET A 217 15.03 -6.12 -14.24
N PRO A 218 13.84 -6.09 -14.90
CA PRO A 218 13.65 -5.23 -16.07
C PRO A 218 13.76 -3.76 -15.67
N ALA A 219 14.20 -2.93 -16.61
CA ALA A 219 14.13 -1.49 -16.40
C ALA A 219 12.66 -1.05 -16.23
N PRO A 220 12.36 -0.14 -15.30
CA PRO A 220 11.02 0.38 -15.15
C PRO A 220 10.60 1.19 -16.38
N VAL A 221 9.36 1.02 -16.82
CA VAL A 221 8.73 1.91 -17.81
C VAL A 221 8.28 3.16 -17.09
N ARG A 222 8.62 4.32 -17.63
CA ARG A 222 8.22 5.61 -17.06
C ARG A 222 7.45 6.41 -18.09
N SER A 223 6.43 7.13 -17.64
CA SER A 223 5.68 8.06 -18.47
C SER A 223 6.60 9.09 -19.11
N ALA A 224 6.30 9.50 -20.36
CA ALA A 224 7.08 10.49 -21.09
C ALA A 224 7.20 11.86 -20.39
N PHE A 225 6.40 12.11 -19.37
CA PHE A 225 6.33 13.39 -18.66
C PHE A 225 7.00 13.39 -17.28
N VAL A 226 7.43 12.23 -16.80
CA VAL A 226 8.07 12.10 -15.48
C VAL A 226 9.38 11.36 -15.64
N ARG A 227 10.50 12.01 -15.32
CA ARG A 227 11.76 11.32 -15.07
C ARG A 227 11.83 11.01 -13.57
N ALA A 228 12.10 9.77 -13.21
CA ALA A 228 12.58 9.51 -11.87
C ALA A 228 13.95 10.21 -11.75
N VAL A 229 14.09 11.03 -10.74
CA VAL A 229 15.39 11.51 -10.33
C VAL A 229 15.95 10.37 -9.47
N ASP A 230 17.03 9.75 -9.93
CA ASP A 230 17.76 8.84 -9.05
C ASP A 230 18.39 9.72 -7.94
N ASP A 231 18.34 9.29 -6.67
CA ASP A 231 18.89 10.05 -5.54
C ASP A 231 20.39 10.42 -5.78
N ASP A 232 21.11 9.62 -6.58
CA ASP A 232 22.46 9.88 -7.03
C ASP A 232 22.56 11.14 -7.93
N ASP A 233 21.54 11.43 -8.75
CA ASP A 233 21.48 12.60 -9.62
C ASP A 233 21.23 13.89 -8.80
N GLU A 234 20.41 13.84 -7.74
CA GLU A 234 20.23 14.98 -6.83
C GLU A 234 21.52 15.29 -6.05
N GLU A 235 22.24 14.26 -5.58
CA GLU A 235 23.54 14.47 -4.93
C GLU A 235 24.60 15.02 -5.90
N GLU A 236 24.56 14.64 -7.17
CA GLU A 236 25.51 15.12 -8.18
C GLU A 236 25.18 16.56 -8.58
N GLU A 237 23.92 16.91 -8.79
CA GLU A 237 23.45 18.27 -9.02
C GLU A 237 23.74 19.21 -7.82
N GLU A 238 23.53 18.74 -6.58
CA GLU A 238 23.91 19.51 -5.39
C GLU A 238 25.42 19.70 -5.28
N ARG A 239 26.23 18.71 -5.64
CA ARG A 239 27.70 18.81 -5.65
C ARG A 239 28.19 19.76 -6.74
N GLU A 240 27.59 19.74 -7.93
CA GLU A 240 27.91 20.70 -9.00
C GLU A 240 27.50 22.12 -8.61
N ALA A 241 26.30 22.31 -8.09
CA ALA A 241 25.83 23.62 -7.61
C ALA A 241 26.67 24.18 -6.45
N ARG A 242 27.27 23.34 -5.62
CA ARG A 242 28.23 23.74 -4.58
C ARG A 242 29.59 24.11 -5.16
N ARG A 243 30.04 23.47 -6.23
CA ARG A 243 31.29 23.78 -6.92
C ARG A 243 31.22 25.12 -7.68
N GLU A 244 30.08 25.44 -8.29
CA GLU A 244 29.84 26.69 -8.99
C GLU A 244 29.71 27.90 -8.06
N ARG A 245 29.47 27.71 -6.76
CA ARG A 245 29.37 28.78 -5.75
C ARG A 245 30.66 29.04 -4.99
N GLN A 246 31.74 28.31 -5.30
CA GLN A 246 33.11 28.54 -4.77
C GLN A 246 34.03 29.13 -5.82
#